data_c6a1a7866d429f891ec1900df1181764
#
_entry.id   c6a1a7866d429f891ec1900df1181764
#
_cell.length_a   1.000
_cell.length_b   1.000
_cell.length_c   1.000
_cell.angle_alpha   90.00
_cell.angle_beta   90.00
_cell.angle_gamma   90.00
#
_symmetry.space_group_name_H-M   'P 1'
#
loop_
_entity.id
_entity.type
_entity.pdbx_description
1 polymer ?
#
loop_
_entity_poly.entity_id
_entity_poly.type
_entity_poly.pdbx_seq_one_letter_code
_entity_poly.pdbx_strand_id
1 'polypeptide(L)'
;MAGLCILKHTYDLSDEVLCERWVENPYYQHFCGEEFFQHRLVFDRSSMTRWRNRMGEERLQALLQESLAVATKTEAIKPSDLSQVIVDTTVQPKNVMFPTDARLLNRAREKLVRLAKHRGVVLRQSYARVGKFALIQHQRYAHAKQFKRANRMLKKLRTYLGRVIRDITRKIEGDGGLEAAFAQLLMLARRVREQQQRQRGPKVYSLHAPEVECIGKGKAHRPYEFGVKVTVATTISHAKGGQFVVHAKALPGNPGACPRGGRRPNPGDGHTLATVIPDIEALVGNTLERMLTDKGYRGHNAPPDYKFRVFISGQKRGVTPPIKRQLRRRSAIEPVIGHLKEEHRMARNYLWHRRGDAANAVLAAVGYNFRRLIRWLWLSLCHILAALAAMLQPARASAPT
;
A
#
# COMPACT_ATOMS: atom_id res chain seq x y z
N MET A 1 14.91 -3.52 -15.61
CA MET A 1 13.85 -3.97 -14.68
C MET A 1 13.55 -2.96 -13.57
N ALA A 2 14.55 -2.41 -12.85
CA ALA A 2 14.33 -1.32 -11.88
C ALA A 2 13.65 -0.12 -12.52
N GLY A 3 14.18 0.37 -13.65
CA GLY A 3 13.59 1.47 -14.41
C GLY A 3 12.12 1.26 -14.77
N LEU A 4 11.74 0.05 -15.20
CA LEU A 4 10.33 -0.30 -15.45
C LEU A 4 9.44 -0.16 -14.21
N CYS A 5 9.91 -0.60 -13.05
CA CYS A 5 9.14 -0.46 -11.81
C CYS A 5 9.02 1.01 -11.37
N ILE A 6 10.04 1.82 -11.58
CA ILE A 6 10.02 3.27 -11.35
C ILE A 6 8.99 3.93 -12.30
N LEU A 7 9.09 3.68 -13.60
CA LEU A 7 8.15 4.23 -14.61
C LEU A 7 6.70 3.84 -14.31
N LYS A 8 6.47 2.58 -13.94
CA LYS A 8 5.15 2.09 -13.55
C LYS A 8 4.49 2.94 -12.47
N HIS A 9 5.22 3.21 -11.39
CA HIS A 9 4.69 3.96 -10.25
C HIS A 9 4.74 5.48 -10.48
N THR A 10 5.68 5.98 -11.29
CA THR A 10 5.74 7.40 -11.66
C THR A 10 4.53 7.83 -12.50
N TYR A 11 4.07 6.96 -13.41
CA TYR A 11 3.01 7.26 -14.37
C TYR A 11 1.71 6.47 -14.14
N ASP A 12 1.56 5.79 -13.01
CA ASP A 12 0.38 4.98 -12.63
C ASP A 12 0.00 3.91 -13.66
N LEU A 13 0.97 3.24 -14.27
CA LEU A 13 0.73 2.27 -15.35
C LEU A 13 0.49 0.86 -14.81
N SER A 14 -0.34 0.06 -15.50
CA SER A 14 -0.35 -1.40 -15.30
C SER A 14 0.91 -2.04 -15.90
N ASP A 15 1.19 -3.32 -15.56
CA ASP A 15 2.34 -4.02 -16.14
C ASP A 15 2.17 -4.18 -17.67
N GLU A 16 0.92 -4.40 -18.12
CA GLU A 16 0.56 -4.55 -19.53
C GLU A 16 0.79 -3.24 -20.29
N VAL A 17 0.15 -2.15 -19.84
CA VAL A 17 0.27 -0.82 -20.48
C VAL A 17 1.71 -0.30 -20.46
N LEU A 18 2.46 -0.59 -19.38
CA LEU A 18 3.87 -0.23 -19.33
C LEU A 18 4.69 -0.95 -20.40
N CYS A 19 4.46 -2.26 -20.60
CA CYS A 19 5.15 -3.04 -21.63
C CYS A 19 4.83 -2.50 -23.05
N GLU A 20 3.59 -2.13 -23.31
CA GLU A 20 3.16 -1.53 -24.58
C GLU A 20 3.86 -0.18 -24.79
N ARG A 21 3.78 0.73 -23.83
CA ARG A 21 4.42 2.04 -23.89
C ARG A 21 5.96 1.96 -23.98
N TRP A 22 6.57 0.96 -23.37
CA TRP A 22 8.01 0.79 -23.42
C TRP A 22 8.49 0.51 -24.85
N VAL A 23 7.74 -0.29 -25.63
CA VAL A 23 8.07 -0.58 -27.04
C VAL A 23 7.95 0.66 -27.93
N GLU A 24 6.99 1.54 -27.63
CA GLU A 24 6.70 2.74 -28.43
C GLU A 24 7.55 3.96 -28.05
N ASN A 25 8.16 3.96 -26.84
CA ASN A 25 8.78 5.14 -26.26
C ASN A 25 10.30 4.99 -26.07
N PRO A 26 11.14 5.64 -26.92
CA PRO A 26 12.59 5.56 -26.81
C PRO A 26 13.13 6.11 -25.49
N TYR A 27 12.46 7.10 -24.87
CA TYR A 27 12.86 7.62 -23.56
C TYR A 27 12.67 6.60 -22.44
N TYR A 28 11.62 5.75 -22.53
CA TYR A 28 11.42 4.67 -21.56
C TYR A 28 12.48 3.59 -21.73
N GLN A 29 12.86 3.28 -22.96
CA GLN A 29 13.92 2.30 -23.27
C GLN A 29 15.27 2.80 -22.77
N HIS A 30 15.65 4.04 -23.11
CA HIS A 30 16.90 4.65 -22.64
C HIS A 30 16.96 4.72 -21.11
N PHE A 31 15.89 5.14 -20.44
CA PHE A 31 15.80 5.14 -18.96
C PHE A 31 15.95 3.74 -18.36
N CYS A 32 15.56 2.70 -19.08
CA CYS A 32 15.71 1.31 -18.67
C CYS A 32 17.08 0.70 -18.99
N GLY A 33 17.99 1.47 -19.67
CA GLY A 33 19.36 1.09 -19.98
C GLY A 33 19.55 0.50 -21.37
N GLU A 34 18.58 0.71 -22.30
CA GLU A 34 18.76 0.33 -23.70
C GLU A 34 19.55 1.43 -24.43
N GLU A 35 20.59 1.03 -25.14
CA GLU A 35 21.39 1.93 -25.97
C GLU A 35 20.77 2.11 -27.36
N PHE A 36 20.15 1.06 -27.90
CA PHE A 36 19.50 1.04 -29.19
C PHE A 36 18.02 0.82 -29.08
N PHE A 37 17.25 1.44 -29.97
CA PHE A 37 15.79 1.31 -29.98
C PHE A 37 15.34 -0.11 -30.29
N GLN A 38 14.48 -0.66 -29.42
CA GLN A 38 13.92 -2.01 -29.55
C GLN A 38 12.51 -1.94 -30.12
N HIS A 39 12.25 -2.59 -31.23
CA HIS A 39 10.93 -2.62 -31.90
C HIS A 39 9.97 -3.65 -31.28
N ARG A 40 10.44 -4.47 -30.33
CA ARG A 40 9.65 -5.50 -29.63
C ARG A 40 10.10 -5.64 -28.19
N LEU A 41 9.23 -6.18 -27.37
CA LEU A 41 9.54 -6.43 -25.96
C LEU A 41 10.63 -7.51 -25.84
N VAL A 42 11.75 -7.17 -25.22
CA VAL A 42 12.91 -8.07 -25.04
C VAL A 42 12.82 -8.97 -23.80
N PHE A 43 11.74 -8.84 -23.02
CA PHE A 43 11.50 -9.63 -21.83
C PHE A 43 10.03 -10.06 -21.74
N ASP A 44 9.76 -11.12 -20.97
CA ASP A 44 8.39 -11.57 -20.70
C ASP A 44 7.74 -10.70 -19.59
N ARG A 45 6.43 -10.41 -19.73
CA ARG A 45 5.67 -9.59 -18.76
C ARG A 45 5.76 -10.13 -17.33
N SER A 46 5.79 -11.46 -17.16
CA SER A 46 5.94 -12.10 -15.86
C SER A 46 7.29 -11.85 -15.19
N SER A 47 8.30 -11.43 -15.96
CA SER A 47 9.64 -11.09 -15.45
C SER A 47 9.61 -9.95 -14.45
N MET A 48 8.70 -8.99 -14.59
CA MET A 48 8.50 -7.91 -13.61
C MET A 48 8.05 -8.45 -12.25
N THR A 49 7.14 -9.44 -12.25
CA THR A 49 6.68 -10.09 -11.01
C THR A 49 7.80 -10.91 -10.38
N ARG A 50 8.55 -11.68 -11.18
CA ARG A 50 9.71 -12.44 -10.71
C ARG A 50 10.79 -11.53 -10.14
N TRP A 51 11.06 -10.41 -10.80
CA TRP A 51 12.02 -9.41 -10.32
C TRP A 51 11.61 -8.80 -8.97
N ARG A 52 10.36 -8.33 -8.84
CA ARG A 52 9.85 -7.80 -7.56
C ARG A 52 9.98 -8.79 -6.41
N ASN A 53 9.71 -10.08 -6.68
CA ASN A 53 9.84 -11.14 -5.67
C ASN A 53 11.30 -11.40 -5.25
N ARG A 54 12.27 -11.20 -6.16
CA ARG A 54 13.71 -11.38 -5.88
C ARG A 54 14.33 -10.20 -5.17
N MET A 55 13.86 -8.98 -5.44
CA MET A 55 14.46 -7.76 -4.88
C MET A 55 14.38 -7.71 -3.35
N GLY A 56 13.24 -8.10 -2.79
CA GLY A 56 13.01 -7.94 -1.36
C GLY A 56 12.83 -6.47 -0.94
N GLU A 57 12.48 -6.26 0.32
CA GLU A 57 12.20 -4.91 0.85
C GLU A 57 13.46 -4.03 0.91
N GLU A 58 14.58 -4.58 1.37
CA GLU A 58 15.86 -3.85 1.54
C GLU A 58 16.35 -3.23 0.22
N ARG A 59 16.39 -4.04 -0.85
CA ARG A 59 16.83 -3.54 -2.16
C ARG A 59 15.87 -2.53 -2.78
N LEU A 60 14.57 -2.64 -2.46
CA LEU A 60 13.59 -1.64 -2.88
C LEU A 60 13.76 -0.33 -2.10
N GLN A 61 14.16 -0.40 -0.81
CA GLN A 61 14.51 0.79 -0.04
C GLN A 61 15.73 1.51 -0.64
N ALA A 62 16.70 0.79 -1.21
CA ALA A 62 17.82 1.40 -1.91
C ALA A 62 17.37 2.26 -3.11
N LEU A 63 16.29 1.89 -3.82
CA LEU A 63 15.71 2.74 -4.88
C LEU A 63 15.12 4.05 -4.31
N LEU A 64 14.54 3.99 -3.12
CA LEU A 64 14.03 5.19 -2.45
C LEU A 64 15.20 6.09 -2.03
N GLN A 65 16.26 5.51 -1.47
CA GLN A 65 17.49 6.21 -1.12
C GLN A 65 18.12 6.89 -2.34
N GLU A 66 18.22 6.19 -3.47
CA GLU A 66 18.73 6.74 -4.71
C GLU A 66 17.91 7.94 -5.19
N SER A 67 16.57 7.87 -5.08
CA SER A 67 15.72 9.02 -5.43
C SER A 67 16.00 10.27 -4.60
N LEU A 68 16.38 10.11 -3.33
CA LEU A 68 16.78 11.21 -2.45
C LEU A 68 18.19 11.71 -2.75
N ALA A 69 19.13 10.80 -3.06
CA ALA A 69 20.49 11.14 -3.50
C ALA A 69 20.46 12.00 -4.78
N VAL A 70 19.66 11.61 -5.78
CA VAL A 70 19.44 12.41 -6.99
C VAL A 70 18.81 13.76 -6.67
N ALA A 71 17.83 13.81 -5.75
CA ALA A 71 17.17 15.06 -5.34
C ALA A 71 18.17 16.02 -4.67
N THR A 72 19.10 15.50 -3.87
CA THR A 72 20.16 16.29 -3.24
C THR A 72 21.19 16.75 -4.28
N LYS A 73 21.62 15.85 -5.17
CA LYS A 73 22.59 16.18 -6.25
C LYS A 73 22.07 17.25 -7.21
N THR A 74 20.77 17.26 -7.48
CA THR A 74 20.13 18.27 -8.34
C THR A 74 19.66 19.52 -7.60
N GLU A 75 20.02 19.67 -6.32
CA GLU A 75 19.62 20.79 -5.46
C GLU A 75 18.11 20.96 -5.29
N ALA A 76 17.32 19.94 -5.61
CA ALA A 76 15.88 19.92 -5.36
C ALA A 76 15.58 19.95 -3.85
N ILE A 77 16.42 19.31 -3.04
CA ILE A 77 16.43 19.33 -1.56
C ILE A 77 17.86 19.56 -1.04
N LYS A 78 17.96 20.11 0.15
CA LYS A 78 19.24 20.23 0.87
C LYS A 78 19.40 19.04 1.83
N PRO A 79 20.63 18.61 2.15
CA PRO A 79 20.88 17.58 3.17
C PRO A 79 20.23 17.92 4.54
N SER A 80 20.22 19.20 4.92
CA SER A 80 19.58 19.69 6.15
C SER A 80 18.05 19.49 6.17
N ASP A 81 17.40 19.42 4.99
CA ASP A 81 15.95 19.18 4.91
C ASP A 81 15.57 17.74 5.30
N LEU A 82 16.53 16.81 5.23
CA LEU A 82 16.34 15.39 5.56
C LEU A 82 16.40 15.12 7.08
N SER A 83 16.92 16.06 7.91
CA SER A 83 16.99 15.92 9.36
C SER A 83 15.66 16.17 10.07
N GLN A 84 14.66 16.72 9.36
CA GLN A 84 13.36 17.09 9.92
C GLN A 84 12.22 16.48 9.10
N VAL A 85 11.40 15.66 9.74
CA VAL A 85 10.38 14.87 9.03
C VAL A 85 8.99 14.98 9.65
N ILE A 86 7.98 14.82 8.82
CA ILE A 86 6.59 14.56 9.24
C ILE A 86 6.35 13.08 9.07
N VAL A 87 5.86 12.41 10.10
CA VAL A 87 5.52 10.98 10.07
C VAL A 87 4.02 10.82 10.27
N ASP A 88 3.40 10.04 9.40
CA ASP A 88 1.99 9.68 9.50
C ASP A 88 1.77 8.24 9.03
N THR A 89 0.63 7.66 9.37
CA THR A 89 0.23 6.33 8.90
C THR A 89 -1.00 6.42 8.01
N THR A 90 -1.01 5.58 6.99
CA THR A 90 -2.17 5.43 6.12
C THR A 90 -2.47 3.95 5.88
N VAL A 91 -3.61 3.65 5.29
CA VAL A 91 -3.92 2.29 4.82
C VAL A 91 -3.64 2.20 3.34
N GLN A 92 -2.90 1.18 2.94
CA GLN A 92 -2.78 0.72 1.57
C GLN A 92 -3.82 -0.37 1.33
N PRO A 93 -4.94 -0.07 0.65
CA PRO A 93 -5.97 -1.06 0.39
C PRO A 93 -5.46 -2.13 -0.58
N LYS A 94 -5.80 -3.39 -0.28
CA LYS A 94 -5.60 -4.52 -1.21
C LYS A 94 -6.72 -4.57 -2.24
N ASN A 95 -6.43 -5.06 -3.44
CA ASN A 95 -7.44 -5.33 -4.44
C ASN A 95 -8.35 -6.50 -4.03
N VAL A 96 -9.17 -6.29 -3.03
CA VAL A 96 -10.14 -7.26 -2.53
C VAL A 96 -11.56 -6.70 -2.60
N MET A 97 -12.50 -7.58 -2.89
CA MET A 97 -13.91 -7.23 -2.80
C MET A 97 -14.29 -7.02 -1.34
N PHE A 98 -15.20 -6.07 -1.06
CA PHE A 98 -15.68 -5.84 0.32
C PHE A 98 -16.16 -7.18 0.94
N PRO A 99 -15.54 -7.63 2.03
CA PRO A 99 -15.82 -8.93 2.63
C PRO A 99 -17.15 -8.92 3.37
N THR A 100 -18.01 -9.86 3.00
CA THR A 100 -19.19 -10.22 3.79
C THR A 100 -19.14 -11.72 4.07
N ASP A 101 -19.64 -12.16 5.22
CA ASP A 101 -19.61 -13.57 5.60
C ASP A 101 -20.25 -14.46 4.51
N ALA A 102 -21.36 -14.02 3.92
CA ALA A 102 -22.04 -14.76 2.86
C ALA A 102 -21.18 -14.93 1.59
N ARG A 103 -20.46 -13.86 1.18
CA ARG A 103 -19.54 -13.93 0.05
C ARG A 103 -18.33 -14.84 0.35
N LEU A 104 -17.76 -14.73 1.54
CA LEU A 104 -16.63 -15.56 1.94
C LEU A 104 -16.99 -17.04 2.00
N LEU A 105 -18.13 -17.39 2.61
CA LEU A 105 -18.63 -18.77 2.68
C LEU A 105 -18.87 -19.36 1.28
N ASN A 106 -19.54 -18.62 0.40
CA ASN A 106 -19.78 -19.10 -0.97
C ASN A 106 -18.48 -19.21 -1.77
N ARG A 107 -17.57 -18.26 -1.66
CA ARG A 107 -16.26 -18.28 -2.34
C ARG A 107 -15.39 -19.46 -1.87
N ALA A 108 -15.38 -19.75 -0.56
CA ALA A 108 -14.68 -20.91 0.00
C ALA A 108 -15.22 -22.22 -0.63
N ARG A 109 -16.54 -22.36 -0.68
CA ARG A 109 -17.18 -23.51 -1.35
C ARG A 109 -16.80 -23.60 -2.83
N GLU A 110 -16.85 -22.50 -3.59
CA GLU A 110 -16.50 -22.46 -5.01
C GLU A 110 -15.05 -22.85 -5.25
N LYS A 111 -14.11 -22.33 -4.45
CA LYS A 111 -12.68 -22.68 -4.56
C LYS A 111 -12.43 -24.15 -4.25
N LEU A 112 -13.04 -24.71 -3.19
CA LEU A 112 -12.93 -26.11 -2.84
C LEU A 112 -13.49 -27.03 -3.94
N VAL A 113 -14.67 -26.70 -4.48
CA VAL A 113 -15.28 -27.47 -5.59
C VAL A 113 -14.42 -27.41 -6.85
N ARG A 114 -13.85 -26.24 -7.17
CA ARG A 114 -12.95 -26.08 -8.32
C ARG A 114 -11.67 -26.92 -8.15
N LEU A 115 -11.06 -26.87 -6.97
CA LEU A 115 -9.87 -27.66 -6.66
C LEU A 115 -10.16 -29.17 -6.72
N ALA A 116 -11.30 -29.60 -6.15
CA ALA A 116 -11.74 -30.99 -6.23
C ALA A 116 -11.90 -31.47 -7.68
N LYS A 117 -12.54 -30.68 -8.53
CA LYS A 117 -12.66 -30.98 -9.97
C LYS A 117 -11.31 -31.08 -10.66
N HIS A 118 -10.40 -30.14 -10.36
CA HIS A 118 -9.05 -30.12 -10.94
C HIS A 118 -8.19 -31.31 -10.51
N ARG A 119 -8.40 -31.82 -9.30
CA ARG A 119 -7.66 -32.96 -8.73
C ARG A 119 -8.38 -34.31 -8.89
N GLY A 120 -9.46 -34.36 -9.65
CA GLY A 120 -10.21 -35.61 -9.90
C GLY A 120 -11.04 -36.10 -8.70
N VAL A 121 -11.18 -35.31 -7.63
CA VAL A 121 -11.99 -35.68 -6.46
C VAL A 121 -13.47 -35.49 -6.76
N VAL A 122 -14.20 -36.59 -6.95
CA VAL A 122 -15.64 -36.57 -7.24
C VAL A 122 -16.44 -36.26 -5.98
N LEU A 123 -17.16 -35.15 -5.95
CA LEU A 123 -17.97 -34.72 -4.80
C LEU A 123 -19.39 -35.30 -4.90
N ARG A 124 -20.00 -35.70 -3.77
CA ARG A 124 -21.42 -36.09 -3.70
C ARG A 124 -22.31 -34.96 -4.17
N GLN A 125 -22.00 -33.71 -3.76
CA GLN A 125 -22.79 -32.53 -4.10
C GLN A 125 -21.91 -31.27 -4.06
N SER A 126 -21.89 -30.49 -5.14
CA SER A 126 -21.13 -29.24 -5.26
C SER A 126 -21.84 -28.02 -4.66
N TYR A 127 -23.15 -28.11 -4.48
CA TYR A 127 -24.02 -26.99 -4.07
C TYR A 127 -23.87 -25.73 -4.94
N ALA A 128 -23.46 -25.88 -6.21
CA ALA A 128 -23.16 -24.74 -7.08
C ALA A 128 -24.39 -23.85 -7.32
N ARG A 129 -25.48 -24.43 -7.79
CA ARG A 129 -26.74 -23.70 -8.10
C ARG A 129 -27.39 -23.13 -6.86
N VAL A 130 -27.64 -23.97 -5.86
CA VAL A 130 -28.33 -23.56 -4.62
C VAL A 130 -27.51 -22.61 -3.76
N GLY A 131 -26.16 -22.72 -3.77
CA GLY A 131 -25.26 -21.80 -3.10
C GLY A 131 -25.28 -20.41 -3.73
N LYS A 132 -25.23 -20.32 -5.07
CA LYS A 132 -25.36 -19.05 -5.80
C LYS A 132 -26.72 -18.39 -5.51
N PHE A 133 -27.80 -19.17 -5.53
CA PHE A 133 -29.13 -18.66 -5.20
C PHE A 133 -29.22 -18.14 -3.76
N ALA A 134 -28.72 -18.90 -2.78
CA ALA A 134 -28.72 -18.49 -1.38
C ALA A 134 -27.88 -17.20 -1.15
N LEU A 135 -26.77 -17.02 -1.87
CA LEU A 135 -25.99 -15.78 -1.84
C LEU A 135 -26.80 -14.59 -2.37
N ILE A 136 -27.45 -14.72 -3.52
CA ILE A 136 -28.27 -13.67 -4.12
C ILE A 136 -29.42 -13.29 -3.17
N GLN A 137 -30.12 -14.28 -2.63
CA GLN A 137 -31.20 -14.03 -1.67
C GLN A 137 -30.71 -13.36 -0.40
N HIS A 138 -29.54 -13.77 0.14
CA HIS A 138 -28.92 -13.09 1.27
C HIS A 138 -28.68 -11.61 0.97
N GLN A 139 -28.12 -11.28 -0.20
CA GLN A 139 -27.83 -9.88 -0.59
C GLN A 139 -29.11 -9.06 -0.70
N ARG A 140 -30.17 -9.61 -1.33
CA ARG A 140 -31.49 -8.94 -1.46
C ARG A 140 -32.10 -8.66 -0.10
N TYR A 141 -32.14 -9.65 0.78
CA TYR A 141 -32.69 -9.48 2.15
C TYR A 141 -31.87 -8.52 3.01
N ALA A 142 -30.56 -8.56 2.89
CA ALA A 142 -29.68 -7.64 3.62
C ALA A 142 -29.88 -6.19 3.15
N HIS A 143 -29.99 -5.95 1.84
CA HIS A 143 -30.30 -4.63 1.26
C HIS A 143 -31.67 -4.11 1.74
N ALA A 144 -32.69 -4.97 1.72
CA ALA A 144 -34.02 -4.66 2.24
C ALA A 144 -34.12 -4.61 3.79
N LYS A 145 -32.97 -4.65 4.52
CA LYS A 145 -32.88 -4.67 5.98
C LYS A 145 -33.64 -5.83 6.65
N GLN A 146 -34.00 -6.88 5.92
CA GLN A 146 -34.70 -8.08 6.41
C GLN A 146 -33.70 -9.07 7.03
N PHE A 147 -33.04 -8.70 8.12
CA PHE A 147 -31.89 -9.41 8.69
C PHE A 147 -32.22 -10.85 9.13
N LYS A 148 -33.44 -11.13 9.64
CA LYS A 148 -33.87 -12.50 9.99
C LYS A 148 -33.82 -13.44 8.77
N ARG A 149 -34.33 -12.98 7.61
CA ARG A 149 -34.31 -13.74 6.37
C ARG A 149 -32.87 -13.87 5.81
N ALA A 150 -32.10 -12.79 5.82
CA ALA A 150 -30.68 -12.80 5.42
C ALA A 150 -29.88 -13.82 6.25
N ASN A 151 -30.05 -13.84 7.58
CA ASN A 151 -29.35 -14.79 8.46
C ASN A 151 -29.75 -16.25 8.18
N ARG A 152 -31.00 -16.52 7.77
CA ARG A 152 -31.41 -17.86 7.32
C ARG A 152 -30.64 -18.32 6.09
N MET A 153 -30.42 -17.42 5.12
CA MET A 153 -29.59 -17.72 3.93
C MET A 153 -28.12 -17.90 4.31
N LEU A 154 -27.60 -17.11 5.23
CA LEU A 154 -26.24 -17.24 5.75
C LEU A 154 -26.01 -18.61 6.40
N LYS A 155 -26.97 -19.09 7.21
CA LYS A 155 -26.93 -20.45 7.79
C LYS A 155 -26.89 -21.54 6.71
N LYS A 156 -27.69 -21.41 5.63
CA LYS A 156 -27.65 -22.34 4.49
C LYS A 156 -26.27 -22.37 3.84
N LEU A 157 -25.66 -21.21 3.56
CA LEU A 157 -24.31 -21.14 2.97
C LEU A 157 -23.26 -21.79 3.87
N ARG A 158 -23.34 -21.57 5.20
CA ARG A 158 -22.46 -22.21 6.18
C ARG A 158 -22.61 -23.72 6.19
N THR A 159 -23.84 -24.22 6.08
CA THR A 159 -24.15 -25.65 5.97
C THR A 159 -23.57 -26.25 4.70
N TYR A 160 -23.75 -25.61 3.55
CA TYR A 160 -23.24 -26.09 2.26
C TYR A 160 -21.70 -26.19 2.27
N LEU A 161 -21.03 -25.15 2.77
CA LEU A 161 -19.57 -25.19 2.92
C LEU A 161 -19.13 -26.32 3.85
N GLY A 162 -19.78 -26.49 5.00
CA GLY A 162 -19.45 -27.55 5.94
C GLY A 162 -19.64 -28.96 5.37
N ARG A 163 -20.65 -29.15 4.52
CA ARG A 163 -20.86 -30.44 3.83
C ARG A 163 -19.75 -30.71 2.81
N VAL A 164 -19.35 -29.70 2.02
CA VAL A 164 -18.25 -29.82 1.05
C VAL A 164 -16.92 -30.09 1.76
N ILE A 165 -16.62 -29.39 2.86
CA ILE A 165 -15.42 -29.63 3.67
C ILE A 165 -15.36 -31.10 4.12
N ARG A 166 -16.44 -31.61 4.75
CA ARG A 166 -16.46 -32.99 5.25
C ARG A 166 -16.36 -34.04 4.13
N ASP A 167 -16.99 -33.79 2.99
CA ASP A 167 -16.94 -34.72 1.85
C ASP A 167 -15.53 -34.79 1.26
N ILE A 168 -14.85 -33.65 1.08
CA ILE A 168 -13.47 -33.60 0.62
C ILE A 168 -12.56 -34.29 1.65
N THR A 169 -12.63 -33.90 2.93
CA THR A 169 -11.74 -34.45 3.97
C THR A 169 -11.77 -35.99 3.98
N ARG A 170 -12.96 -36.60 3.92
CA ARG A 170 -13.09 -38.07 3.87
C ARG A 170 -12.53 -38.72 2.60
N LYS A 171 -12.56 -38.01 1.47
CA LYS A 171 -12.14 -38.57 0.18
C LYS A 171 -10.66 -38.44 -0.11
N ILE A 172 -9.99 -37.52 0.59
CA ILE A 172 -8.54 -37.33 0.46
C ILE A 172 -7.76 -38.02 1.57
N GLU A 173 -8.46 -38.54 2.58
CA GLU A 173 -7.87 -39.24 3.71
C GLU A 173 -7.05 -40.46 3.24
N GLY A 174 -5.77 -40.50 3.65
CA GLY A 174 -4.80 -41.52 3.24
C GLY A 174 -4.05 -41.22 1.93
N ASP A 175 -4.39 -40.18 1.20
CA ASP A 175 -3.63 -39.70 0.04
C ASP A 175 -2.83 -38.43 0.41
N GLY A 176 -1.55 -38.62 0.78
CA GLY A 176 -0.68 -37.50 1.20
C GLY A 176 -0.51 -36.41 0.15
N GLY A 177 -0.59 -36.75 -1.15
CA GLY A 177 -0.50 -35.77 -2.24
C GLY A 177 -1.75 -34.88 -2.31
N LEU A 178 -2.94 -35.48 -2.18
CA LEU A 178 -4.19 -34.74 -2.13
C LEU A 178 -4.32 -33.97 -0.81
N GLU A 179 -3.97 -34.57 0.32
CA GLU A 179 -4.00 -33.88 1.62
C GLU A 179 -3.16 -32.61 1.58
N ALA A 180 -1.92 -32.66 1.10
CA ALA A 180 -1.04 -31.49 0.94
C ALA A 180 -1.64 -30.43 0.01
N ALA A 181 -2.23 -30.86 -1.12
CA ALA A 181 -2.84 -29.94 -2.09
C ALA A 181 -4.05 -29.19 -1.54
N PHE A 182 -4.84 -29.81 -0.65
CA PHE A 182 -6.03 -29.21 -0.06
C PHE A 182 -5.79 -28.53 1.28
N ALA A 183 -4.67 -28.78 1.97
CA ALA A 183 -4.39 -28.37 3.35
C ALA A 183 -4.66 -26.88 3.59
N GLN A 184 -4.04 -26.00 2.82
CA GLN A 184 -4.16 -24.56 2.98
C GLN A 184 -5.60 -24.07 2.75
N LEU A 185 -6.25 -24.56 1.68
CA LEU A 185 -7.60 -24.12 1.34
C LEU A 185 -8.64 -24.64 2.34
N LEU A 186 -8.49 -25.87 2.82
CA LEU A 186 -9.35 -26.45 3.88
C LEU A 186 -9.18 -25.69 5.19
N MET A 187 -7.95 -25.36 5.59
CA MET A 187 -7.68 -24.55 6.78
C MET A 187 -8.40 -23.19 6.70
N LEU A 188 -8.26 -22.46 5.59
CA LEU A 188 -8.92 -21.18 5.38
C LEU A 188 -10.45 -21.33 5.35
N ALA A 189 -10.96 -22.37 4.68
CA ALA A 189 -12.40 -22.62 4.59
C ALA A 189 -13.04 -22.98 5.94
N ARG A 190 -12.35 -23.76 6.77
CA ARG A 190 -12.77 -24.05 8.17
C ARG A 190 -12.83 -22.74 8.97
N ARG A 191 -11.77 -21.94 8.88
CA ARG A 191 -11.71 -20.63 9.58
C ARG A 191 -12.85 -19.69 9.14
N VAL A 192 -13.11 -19.55 7.83
CA VAL A 192 -14.24 -18.75 7.31
C VAL A 192 -15.59 -19.28 7.80
N ARG A 193 -15.75 -20.62 7.93
CA ARG A 193 -16.98 -21.23 8.43
C ARG A 193 -17.22 -20.95 9.91
N GLU A 194 -16.17 -20.89 10.70
CA GLU A 194 -16.21 -20.75 12.16
C GLU A 194 -16.23 -19.29 12.62
N GLN A 195 -15.63 -18.37 11.84
CA GLN A 195 -15.54 -16.96 12.22
C GLN A 195 -16.91 -16.31 12.38
N GLN A 196 -16.99 -15.38 13.35
CA GLN A 196 -18.19 -14.60 13.66
C GLN A 196 -17.96 -13.10 13.41
N GLN A 197 -19.04 -12.36 13.13
CA GLN A 197 -18.97 -10.94 12.80
C GLN A 197 -18.27 -10.11 13.89
N ARG A 198 -18.57 -10.37 15.16
CA ARG A 198 -18.01 -9.63 16.32
C ARG A 198 -16.85 -10.35 17.02
N GLN A 199 -16.30 -11.39 16.39
CA GLN A 199 -15.19 -12.13 16.96
C GLN A 199 -13.96 -11.23 17.11
N ARG A 200 -13.27 -11.33 18.24
CA ARG A 200 -11.93 -10.78 18.44
C ARG A 200 -10.87 -11.71 17.88
N GLY A 201 -9.72 -11.15 17.51
CA GLY A 201 -8.61 -11.92 16.95
C GLY A 201 -8.62 -12.02 15.42
N PRO A 202 -7.71 -12.81 14.86
CA PRO A 202 -7.47 -12.82 13.43
C PRO A 202 -8.63 -13.45 12.65
N LYS A 203 -9.12 -12.74 11.64
CA LYS A 203 -10.16 -13.17 10.69
C LYS A 203 -9.61 -13.26 9.29
N VAL A 204 -10.26 -14.07 8.45
CA VAL A 204 -10.04 -14.11 7.01
C VAL A 204 -11.00 -13.13 6.33
N TYR A 205 -10.47 -12.15 5.64
CA TYR A 205 -11.23 -11.17 4.87
C TYR A 205 -11.20 -11.45 3.37
N SER A 206 -10.19 -12.20 2.91
CA SER A 206 -10.09 -12.67 1.53
C SER A 206 -9.43 -14.04 1.45
N LEU A 207 -9.94 -14.90 0.56
CA LEU A 207 -9.37 -16.24 0.33
C LEU A 207 -8.22 -16.25 -0.69
N HIS A 208 -8.03 -15.18 -1.44
CA HIS A 208 -6.89 -15.05 -2.35
C HIS A 208 -5.76 -14.20 -1.76
N ALA A 209 -6.08 -13.40 -0.77
CA ALA A 209 -5.14 -12.57 -0.02
C ALA A 209 -5.45 -12.71 1.48
N PRO A 210 -5.13 -13.85 2.10
CA PRO A 210 -5.46 -14.12 3.51
C PRO A 210 -4.71 -13.21 4.49
N GLU A 211 -3.64 -12.56 4.05
CA GLU A 211 -2.85 -11.57 4.77
C GLU A 211 -3.56 -10.24 5.01
N VAL A 212 -4.67 -9.99 4.32
CA VAL A 212 -5.42 -8.72 4.40
C VAL A 212 -5.98 -8.50 5.80
N GLU A 213 -5.75 -7.32 6.31
CA GLU A 213 -6.23 -6.87 7.61
C GLU A 213 -7.41 -5.90 7.47
N CYS A 214 -8.26 -5.87 8.49
CA CYS A 214 -9.36 -4.90 8.61
C CYS A 214 -8.90 -3.75 9.50
N ILE A 215 -8.77 -2.57 8.94
CA ILE A 215 -8.25 -1.38 9.62
C ILE A 215 -9.38 -0.37 9.78
N GLY A 216 -9.68 -0.01 11.02
CA GLY A 216 -10.68 1.00 11.34
C GLY A 216 -10.12 2.40 11.15
N LYS A 217 -10.83 3.26 10.41
CA LYS A 217 -10.44 4.67 10.17
C LYS A 217 -11.24 5.69 10.95
N GLY A 218 -12.25 5.28 11.69
CA GLY A 218 -13.12 6.20 12.44
C GLY A 218 -13.96 7.15 11.56
N LYS A 219 -13.98 6.97 10.22
CA LYS A 219 -14.78 7.77 9.29
C LYS A 219 -16.19 7.19 9.15
N ALA A 220 -17.23 8.03 9.23
CA ALA A 220 -18.64 7.60 9.19
C ALA A 220 -18.98 6.85 7.89
N HIS A 221 -18.55 7.34 6.72
CA HIS A 221 -18.87 6.73 5.43
C HIS A 221 -18.10 5.45 5.09
N ARG A 222 -16.86 5.32 5.57
CA ARG A 222 -16.00 4.15 5.34
C ARG A 222 -15.26 3.81 6.61
N PRO A 223 -15.93 3.16 7.57
CA PRO A 223 -15.34 2.88 8.87
C PRO A 223 -14.18 1.90 8.81
N TYR A 224 -14.12 1.06 7.77
CA TYR A 224 -13.11 0.02 7.61
C TYR A 224 -12.49 0.06 6.22
N GLU A 225 -11.17 -0.11 6.16
CA GLU A 225 -10.41 -0.40 4.95
C GLU A 225 -9.73 -1.76 5.08
N PHE A 226 -9.61 -2.48 3.96
CA PHE A 226 -9.05 -3.83 3.90
C PHE A 226 -7.73 -3.81 3.15
N GLY A 227 -6.64 -4.02 3.87
CA GLY A 227 -5.29 -3.93 3.33
C GLY A 227 -4.23 -4.05 4.41
N VAL A 228 -3.19 -3.25 4.32
CA VAL A 228 -2.12 -3.14 5.30
C VAL A 228 -1.92 -1.68 5.72
N LYS A 229 -1.54 -1.45 6.97
CA LYS A 229 -1.12 -0.13 7.43
C LYS A 229 0.27 0.19 6.86
N VAL A 230 0.47 1.40 6.40
CA VAL A 230 1.76 1.89 5.88
C VAL A 230 2.13 3.16 6.63
N THR A 231 3.36 3.22 7.12
CA THR A 231 3.96 4.47 7.60
C THR A 231 4.58 5.20 6.43
N VAL A 232 4.41 6.51 6.42
CA VAL A 232 5.00 7.41 5.43
C VAL A 232 5.68 8.54 6.19
N ALA A 233 6.92 8.86 5.82
CA ALA A 233 7.59 10.05 6.30
C ALA A 233 7.97 10.97 5.13
N THR A 234 7.84 12.28 5.35
CA THR A 234 8.14 13.31 4.35
C THR A 234 8.98 14.41 4.96
N THR A 235 9.72 15.16 4.13
CA THR A 235 10.42 16.38 4.57
C THR A 235 9.43 17.42 5.08
N ILE A 236 9.86 18.30 6.02
CA ILE A 236 9.04 19.40 6.55
C ILE A 236 9.17 20.67 5.71
N SER A 237 10.41 20.96 5.27
CA SER A 237 10.77 22.24 4.66
C SER A 237 10.11 22.45 3.29
N HIS A 238 10.00 23.73 2.90
CA HIS A 238 9.71 24.14 1.52
C HIS A 238 11.00 24.06 0.70
N ALA A 239 11.48 22.83 0.41
CA ALA A 239 12.55 22.66 -0.55
C ALA A 239 12.12 23.17 -1.93
N LYS A 240 13.07 23.64 -2.74
CA LYS A 240 12.81 24.14 -4.11
C LYS A 240 12.08 23.11 -4.97
N GLY A 241 12.47 21.83 -4.87
CA GLY A 241 11.80 20.71 -5.57
C GLY A 241 10.48 20.26 -4.94
N GLY A 242 10.08 20.82 -3.80
CA GLY A 242 8.86 20.47 -3.07
C GLY A 242 9.10 19.46 -1.95
N GLN A 243 8.02 18.82 -1.48
CA GLN A 243 8.07 17.86 -0.38
C GLN A 243 8.37 16.46 -0.93
N PHE A 244 9.40 15.81 -0.40
CA PHE A 244 9.84 14.46 -0.78
C PHE A 244 9.44 13.44 0.29
N VAL A 245 9.16 12.21 -0.15
CA VAL A 245 8.95 11.05 0.73
C VAL A 245 10.33 10.49 1.08
N VAL A 246 10.65 10.50 2.36
CA VAL A 246 11.93 9.99 2.89
C VAL A 246 11.84 8.56 3.40
N HIS A 247 10.62 8.06 3.66
CA HIS A 247 10.40 6.70 4.12
C HIS A 247 8.98 6.24 3.79
N ALA A 248 8.84 4.97 3.39
CA ALA A 248 7.57 4.29 3.25
C ALA A 248 7.74 2.80 3.59
N LYS A 249 6.96 2.29 4.54
CA LYS A 249 7.05 0.88 4.99
C LYS A 249 5.68 0.32 5.33
N ALA A 250 5.39 -0.87 4.82
CA ALA A 250 4.20 -1.62 5.23
C ALA A 250 4.39 -2.21 6.63
N LEU A 251 3.38 -2.06 7.47
CA LEU A 251 3.37 -2.50 8.87
C LEU A 251 2.33 -3.60 9.06
N PRO A 252 2.66 -4.87 8.78
CA PRO A 252 1.75 -5.98 8.98
C PRO A 252 1.47 -6.22 10.47
N GLY A 253 0.29 -6.80 10.77
CA GLY A 253 -0.14 -7.07 12.14
C GLY A 253 -0.96 -5.93 12.75
N ASN A 254 -1.30 -4.90 11.95
CA ASN A 254 -2.05 -3.71 12.39
C ASN A 254 -1.51 -3.20 13.74
N PRO A 255 -0.23 -2.77 13.82
CA PRO A 255 0.36 -2.28 15.05
C PRO A 255 -0.48 -1.16 15.63
N GLY A 256 -0.82 -1.25 16.90
CA GLY A 256 -1.75 -0.34 17.57
C GLY A 256 -3.19 -0.87 17.74
N ALA A 257 -3.53 -2.03 17.21
CA ALA A 257 -4.76 -2.72 17.59
C ALA A 257 -4.63 -3.25 19.02
N CYS A 258 -5.33 -2.63 19.97
CA CYS A 258 -5.31 -3.06 21.37
C CYS A 258 -5.87 -4.48 21.53
N PRO A 259 -5.16 -5.41 22.20
CA PRO A 259 -5.70 -6.74 22.53
C PRO A 259 -6.88 -6.70 23.49
N ARG A 260 -7.03 -5.63 24.27
CA ARG A 260 -8.08 -5.44 25.28
C ARG A 260 -9.17 -4.52 24.73
N GLY A 261 -10.37 -5.04 24.61
CA GLY A 261 -11.57 -4.42 24.01
C GLY A 261 -12.13 -3.19 24.71
N GLY A 262 -11.33 -2.18 24.95
CA GLY A 262 -11.75 -0.86 25.38
C GLY A 262 -12.16 0.00 24.18
N ARG A 263 -13.19 0.82 24.34
CA ARG A 263 -13.73 1.82 23.40
C ARG A 263 -12.75 2.98 23.10
N ARG A 264 -11.44 2.76 23.06
CA ARG A 264 -10.52 3.84 22.68
C ARG A 264 -10.27 3.78 21.18
N PRO A 265 -10.38 4.91 20.45
CA PRO A 265 -10.01 4.95 19.05
C PRO A 265 -8.53 4.58 18.94
N ASN A 266 -8.25 3.60 18.10
CA ASN A 266 -6.95 3.17 17.62
C ASN A 266 -5.77 3.53 18.56
N PRO A 267 -5.39 2.65 19.52
CA PRO A 267 -4.22 2.96 20.33
C PRO A 267 -2.98 2.76 19.46
N GLY A 268 -2.44 3.89 19.02
CA GLY A 268 -1.04 4.08 18.86
C GLY A 268 -0.41 3.72 17.55
N ASP A 269 -0.61 4.57 16.54
CA ASP A 269 0.41 4.76 15.50
C ASP A 269 1.79 5.06 16.14
N GLY A 270 1.81 5.61 17.35
CA GLY A 270 3.00 5.88 18.15
C GLY A 270 3.85 4.65 18.50
N HIS A 271 3.30 3.46 18.57
CA HIS A 271 4.07 2.24 18.83
C HIS A 271 4.92 1.76 17.63
N THR A 272 4.95 2.49 16.54
CA THR A 272 5.78 2.20 15.36
C THR A 272 7.10 2.96 15.35
N LEU A 273 7.26 4.02 16.16
CA LEU A 273 8.42 4.92 16.09
C LEU A 273 9.75 4.24 16.46
N ALA A 274 9.74 3.26 17.36
CA ALA A 274 10.95 2.51 17.70
C ALA A 274 11.62 1.81 16.51
N THR A 275 10.84 1.42 15.50
CA THR A 275 11.34 0.81 14.25
C THR A 275 11.50 1.83 13.13
N VAL A 276 10.58 2.78 13.03
CA VAL A 276 10.55 3.77 11.93
C VAL A 276 11.72 4.77 12.02
N ILE A 277 12.13 5.18 13.22
CA ILE A 277 13.22 6.14 13.38
C ILE A 277 14.54 5.59 12.85
N PRO A 278 15.03 4.42 13.30
CA PRO A 278 16.26 3.84 12.75
C PRO A 278 16.19 3.57 11.25
N ASP A 279 15.02 3.13 10.74
CA ASP A 279 14.83 2.89 9.31
C ASP A 279 14.96 4.19 8.49
N ILE A 280 14.42 5.31 8.98
CA ILE A 280 14.55 6.61 8.30
C ILE A 280 16.01 7.05 8.31
N GLU A 281 16.70 7.00 9.44
CA GLU A 281 18.10 7.43 9.56
C GLU A 281 19.04 6.60 8.68
N ALA A 282 18.84 5.29 8.64
CA ALA A 282 19.58 4.42 7.74
C ALA A 282 19.37 4.78 6.26
N LEU A 283 18.17 5.25 5.90
CA LEU A 283 17.83 5.59 4.54
C LEU A 283 18.33 6.98 4.13
N VAL A 284 18.22 7.98 5.02
CA VAL A 284 18.64 9.36 4.72
C VAL A 284 20.11 9.63 5.04
N GLY A 285 20.77 8.78 5.81
CA GLY A 285 22.17 8.94 6.23
C GLY A 285 22.41 10.06 7.25
N ASN A 286 21.35 10.62 7.83
CA ASN A 286 21.41 11.74 8.78
C ASN A 286 20.64 11.40 10.05
N THR A 287 21.11 11.90 11.19
CA THR A 287 20.37 11.83 12.46
C THR A 287 19.15 12.75 12.42
N LEU A 288 18.00 12.24 12.85
CA LEU A 288 16.76 13.01 12.91
C LEU A 288 16.78 13.99 14.08
N GLU A 289 16.72 15.29 13.77
CA GLU A 289 16.62 16.36 14.75
C GLU A 289 15.20 16.58 15.24
N ARG A 290 14.23 16.39 14.33
CA ARG A 290 12.83 16.70 14.63
C ARG A 290 11.84 15.84 13.85
N MET A 291 10.86 15.33 14.59
CA MET A 291 9.74 14.59 14.04
C MET A 291 8.41 15.25 14.41
N LEU A 292 7.55 15.46 13.42
CA LEU A 292 6.19 15.96 13.64
C LEU A 292 5.19 14.83 13.38
N THR A 293 4.30 14.62 14.32
CA THR A 293 3.30 13.55 14.26
C THR A 293 1.89 14.07 14.60
N ASP A 294 0.88 13.27 14.30
CA ASP A 294 -0.49 13.56 14.67
C ASP A 294 -0.81 13.19 16.14
N LYS A 295 -2.06 13.43 16.58
CA LYS A 295 -2.51 13.09 17.93
C LYS A 295 -2.56 11.59 18.23
N GLY A 296 -2.59 10.75 17.18
CA GLY A 296 -2.57 9.28 17.29
C GLY A 296 -1.27 8.74 17.87
N TYR A 297 -0.20 9.53 17.84
CA TYR A 297 1.11 9.16 18.37
C TYR A 297 1.31 9.46 19.86
N ARG A 298 0.29 9.88 20.58
CA ARG A 298 0.39 10.07 22.05
C ARG A 298 0.76 8.77 22.74
N GLY A 299 1.77 8.83 23.65
CA GLY A 299 2.34 7.66 24.30
C GLY A 299 3.22 6.81 23.40
N HIS A 300 3.89 7.46 22.43
CA HIS A 300 4.80 6.80 21.48
C HIS A 300 5.96 6.05 22.15
N ASN A 301 6.48 5.05 21.44
CA ASN A 301 7.60 4.20 21.83
C ASN A 301 8.92 4.62 21.16
N ALA A 302 9.08 5.90 20.83
CA ALA A 302 10.37 6.38 20.30
C ALA A 302 11.53 6.02 21.23
N PRO A 303 12.73 5.70 20.72
CA PRO A 303 13.90 5.46 21.52
C PRO A 303 14.17 6.61 22.50
N PRO A 304 14.78 6.38 23.67
CA PRO A 304 14.94 7.39 24.71
C PRO A 304 15.55 8.69 24.21
N ASP A 305 16.56 8.62 23.36
CA ASP A 305 17.30 9.77 22.79
C ASP A 305 16.43 10.65 21.87
N TYR A 306 15.35 10.10 21.36
CA TYR A 306 14.42 10.78 20.45
C TYR A 306 13.14 11.26 21.14
N LYS A 307 12.95 10.93 22.42
CA LYS A 307 11.72 11.26 23.16
C LYS A 307 11.37 12.75 23.10
N PHE A 308 12.38 13.62 23.18
CA PHE A 308 12.22 15.08 23.12
C PHE A 308 12.33 15.67 21.72
N ARG A 309 12.57 14.84 20.70
CA ARG A 309 12.62 15.25 19.28
C ARG A 309 11.31 14.96 18.54
N VAL A 310 10.37 14.24 19.18
CA VAL A 310 9.03 13.94 18.65
C VAL A 310 8.03 14.96 19.17
N PHE A 311 7.43 15.73 18.26
CA PHE A 311 6.42 16.74 18.58
C PHE A 311 5.06 16.32 18.03
N ILE A 312 4.08 16.27 18.93
CA ILE A 312 2.72 15.79 18.63
C ILE A 312 1.79 16.97 18.39
N SER A 313 0.93 16.87 17.39
CA SER A 313 -0.08 17.91 17.11
C SER A 313 -0.94 18.22 18.34
N GLY A 314 -1.02 19.52 18.69
CA GLY A 314 -1.73 20.01 19.88
C GLY A 314 -0.93 19.94 21.18
N GLN A 315 0.36 19.62 21.15
CA GLN A 315 1.26 19.72 22.31
C GLN A 315 1.44 21.19 22.69
N LYS A 316 1.33 21.47 24.02
CA LYS A 316 1.48 22.84 24.56
C LYS A 316 2.85 23.05 25.23
N ARG A 317 3.39 22.01 25.90
CA ARG A 317 4.66 22.09 26.65
C ARG A 317 5.86 21.80 25.76
N GLY A 318 6.96 22.50 25.95
CA GLY A 318 8.21 22.28 25.20
C GLY A 318 8.15 22.66 23.71
N VAL A 319 7.19 23.53 23.31
CA VAL A 319 6.99 23.95 21.92
C VAL A 319 7.38 25.42 21.77
N THR A 320 8.51 25.68 21.11
CA THR A 320 8.96 27.02 20.75
C THR A 320 8.17 27.60 19.58
N PRO A 321 8.18 28.93 19.34
CA PRO A 321 7.50 29.54 18.19
C PRO A 321 7.84 28.93 16.83
N PRO A 322 9.12 28.60 16.51
CA PRO A 322 9.48 27.89 15.28
C PRO A 322 8.84 26.50 15.17
N ILE A 323 8.88 25.73 16.26
CA ILE A 323 8.23 24.39 16.30
C ILE A 323 6.72 24.50 16.11
N LYS A 324 6.08 25.50 16.73
CA LYS A 324 4.64 25.76 16.55
C LYS A 324 4.29 26.08 15.09
N ARG A 325 5.16 26.83 14.40
CA ARG A 325 5.01 27.11 12.95
C ARG A 325 5.13 25.83 12.13
N GLN A 326 6.10 24.97 12.43
CA GLN A 326 6.27 23.69 11.77
C GLN A 326 5.10 22.71 12.05
N LEU A 327 4.58 22.66 13.27
CA LEU A 327 3.42 21.84 13.62
C LEU A 327 2.16 22.22 12.82
N ARG A 328 1.99 23.48 12.41
CA ARG A 328 0.91 23.88 11.48
C ARG A 328 1.08 23.23 10.11
N ARG A 329 2.32 22.94 9.70
CA ARG A 329 2.61 22.30 8.42
C ARG A 329 2.51 20.78 8.45
N ARG A 330 2.28 20.17 9.60
CA ARG A 330 2.10 18.71 9.70
C ARG A 330 1.07 18.17 8.70
N SER A 331 -0.01 18.91 8.46
CA SER A 331 -1.04 18.51 7.50
C SER A 331 -0.54 18.45 6.04
N ALA A 332 0.64 18.99 5.73
CA ALA A 332 1.23 18.92 4.39
C ALA A 332 1.55 17.47 3.93
N ILE A 333 1.61 16.50 4.83
CA ILE A 333 1.75 15.09 4.48
C ILE A 333 0.45 14.52 3.88
N GLU A 334 -0.73 15.07 4.22
CA GLU A 334 -2.02 14.54 3.77
C GLU A 334 -2.19 14.60 2.24
N PRO A 335 -1.88 15.73 1.56
CA PRO A 335 -1.83 15.77 0.10
C PRO A 335 -0.82 14.78 -0.50
N VAL A 336 0.37 14.62 0.11
CA VAL A 336 1.37 13.64 -0.36
C VAL A 336 0.80 12.23 -0.31
N ILE A 337 0.15 11.85 0.80
CA ILE A 337 -0.53 10.55 0.92
C ILE A 337 -1.65 10.42 -0.12
N GLY A 338 -2.38 11.50 -0.41
CA GLY A 338 -3.37 11.55 -1.48
C GLY A 338 -2.75 11.22 -2.84
N HIS A 339 -1.66 11.89 -3.22
CA HIS A 339 -0.92 11.64 -4.45
C HIS A 339 -0.36 10.21 -4.53
N LEU A 340 0.24 9.70 -3.42
CA LEU A 340 0.71 8.30 -3.36
C LEU A 340 -0.41 7.31 -3.69
N LYS A 341 -1.63 7.59 -3.22
CA LYS A 341 -2.80 6.74 -3.45
C LYS A 341 -3.31 6.84 -4.88
N GLU A 342 -3.56 8.04 -5.37
CA GLU A 342 -4.29 8.26 -6.61
C GLU A 342 -3.40 8.23 -7.85
N GLU A 343 -2.12 8.63 -7.72
CA GLU A 343 -1.22 8.78 -8.86
C GLU A 343 -0.04 7.80 -8.88
N HIS A 344 0.19 7.05 -7.76
CA HIS A 344 1.35 6.17 -7.60
C HIS A 344 0.99 4.75 -7.13
N ARG A 345 -0.24 4.28 -7.43
CA ARG A 345 -0.74 2.90 -7.24
C ARG A 345 -0.89 2.44 -5.78
N MET A 346 -0.90 3.35 -4.81
CA MET A 346 -1.07 2.95 -3.42
C MET A 346 -2.54 2.76 -3.01
N ALA A 347 -3.51 3.31 -3.75
CA ALA A 347 -4.94 3.20 -3.44
C ALA A 347 -5.49 1.80 -3.63
N ARG A 348 -4.88 0.98 -4.50
CA ARG A 348 -5.34 -0.37 -4.80
C ARG A 348 -4.16 -1.28 -5.16
N ASN A 349 -3.68 -2.01 -4.14
CA ASN A 349 -2.55 -2.91 -4.34
C ASN A 349 -2.99 -4.24 -4.97
N TYR A 350 -2.44 -4.56 -6.14
CA TYR A 350 -2.66 -5.81 -6.88
C TYR A 350 -1.60 -6.87 -6.62
N LEU A 351 -0.48 -6.49 -5.98
CA LEU A 351 0.63 -7.40 -5.72
C LEU A 351 0.23 -8.40 -4.61
N TRP A 352 0.75 -9.62 -4.73
CA TRP A 352 0.37 -10.72 -3.84
C TRP A 352 1.24 -10.77 -2.59
N HIS A 353 0.66 -11.28 -1.51
CA HIS A 353 1.31 -11.51 -0.23
C HIS A 353 1.85 -10.24 0.45
N ARG A 354 2.37 -10.40 1.66
CA ARG A 354 3.00 -9.31 2.43
C ARG A 354 4.18 -8.68 1.72
N ARG A 355 4.97 -9.49 0.97
CA ARG A 355 6.07 -8.97 0.14
C ARG A 355 5.57 -7.99 -0.93
N GLY A 356 4.44 -8.30 -1.55
CA GLY A 356 3.79 -7.39 -2.50
C GLY A 356 3.28 -6.11 -1.84
N ASP A 357 2.82 -6.18 -0.58
CA ASP A 357 2.41 -5.00 0.17
C ASP A 357 3.59 -4.08 0.49
N ALA A 358 4.71 -4.65 0.94
CA ALA A 358 5.95 -3.92 1.20
C ALA A 358 6.49 -3.29 -0.09
N ALA A 359 6.61 -4.08 -1.17
CA ALA A 359 7.10 -3.60 -2.45
C ALA A 359 6.26 -2.44 -3.01
N ASN A 360 4.92 -2.53 -2.95
CA ASN A 360 4.06 -1.48 -3.47
C ASN A 360 4.16 -0.18 -2.67
N ALA A 361 4.31 -0.26 -1.35
CA ALA A 361 4.46 0.92 -0.50
C ALA A 361 5.73 1.70 -0.85
N VAL A 362 6.87 1.00 -0.95
CA VAL A 362 8.16 1.62 -1.29
C VAL A 362 8.15 2.16 -2.71
N LEU A 363 7.70 1.37 -3.69
CA LEU A 363 7.67 1.79 -5.09
C LEU A 363 6.73 2.96 -5.35
N ALA A 364 5.64 3.09 -4.58
CA ALA A 364 4.78 4.27 -4.64
C ALA A 364 5.54 5.54 -4.21
N ALA A 365 6.31 5.45 -3.12
CA ALA A 365 7.17 6.54 -2.67
C ALA A 365 8.25 6.91 -3.69
N VAL A 366 8.91 5.90 -4.28
CA VAL A 366 9.89 6.07 -5.35
C VAL A 366 9.25 6.77 -6.55
N GLY A 367 8.11 6.30 -7.03
CA GLY A 367 7.39 6.91 -8.15
C GLY A 367 7.00 8.37 -7.90
N TYR A 368 6.54 8.67 -6.69
CA TYR A 368 6.25 10.05 -6.27
C TYR A 368 7.50 10.94 -6.32
N ASN A 369 8.62 10.48 -5.74
CA ASN A 369 9.86 11.24 -5.73
C ASN A 369 10.39 11.47 -7.16
N PHE A 370 10.40 10.45 -8.01
CA PHE A 370 10.81 10.60 -9.41
C PHE A 370 9.92 11.57 -10.19
N ARG A 371 8.62 11.56 -9.97
CA ARG A 371 7.71 12.54 -10.59
C ARG A 371 8.03 13.97 -10.15
N ARG A 372 8.40 14.17 -8.86
CA ARG A 372 8.87 15.45 -8.34
C ARG A 372 10.17 15.89 -9.00
N LEU A 373 11.14 14.98 -9.13
CA LEU A 373 12.42 15.24 -9.79
C LEU A 373 12.23 15.62 -11.25
N ILE A 374 11.45 14.89 -12.02
CA ILE A 374 11.15 15.21 -13.42
C ILE A 374 10.56 16.63 -13.53
N ARG A 375 9.60 16.96 -12.66
CA ARG A 375 9.02 18.32 -12.65
C ARG A 375 10.02 19.40 -12.27
N TRP A 376 10.91 19.12 -11.32
CA TRP A 376 11.96 20.04 -10.91
C TRP A 376 12.95 20.31 -12.06
N LEU A 377 13.45 19.26 -12.68
CA LEU A 377 14.36 19.35 -13.81
C LEU A 377 13.74 20.06 -15.02
N TRP A 378 12.46 19.79 -15.30
CA TRP A 378 11.71 20.49 -16.33
C TRP A 378 11.63 22.00 -16.07
N LEU A 379 11.30 22.41 -14.85
CA LEU A 379 11.27 23.83 -14.47
C LEU A 379 12.64 24.48 -14.60
N SER A 380 13.69 23.79 -14.18
CA SER A 380 15.07 24.25 -14.32
C SER A 380 15.44 24.44 -15.80
N LEU A 381 15.09 23.50 -16.66
CA LEU A 381 15.29 23.59 -18.11
C LEU A 381 14.52 24.78 -18.70
N CYS A 382 13.26 24.98 -18.33
CA CYS A 382 12.46 26.13 -18.76
C CYS A 382 13.12 27.47 -18.37
N HIS A 383 13.67 27.57 -17.16
CA HIS A 383 14.38 28.79 -16.72
C HIS A 383 15.65 29.04 -17.54
N ILE A 384 16.43 27.99 -17.84
CA ILE A 384 17.63 28.11 -18.70
C ILE A 384 17.24 28.57 -20.09
N LEU A 385 16.24 27.95 -20.70
CA LEU A 385 15.77 28.33 -22.04
C LEU A 385 15.23 29.77 -22.10
N ALA A 386 14.50 30.19 -21.06
CA ALA A 386 14.00 31.55 -20.95
C ALA A 386 15.15 32.57 -20.83
N ALA A 387 16.19 32.25 -20.03
CA ALA A 387 17.38 33.10 -19.89
C ALA A 387 18.15 33.21 -21.24
N LEU A 388 18.34 32.10 -21.94
CA LEU A 388 18.97 32.09 -23.27
C LEU A 388 18.15 32.91 -24.30
N ALA A 389 16.83 32.74 -24.30
CA ALA A 389 15.95 33.52 -25.17
C ALA A 389 16.01 35.03 -24.87
N ALA A 390 16.11 35.40 -23.60
CA ALA A 390 16.28 36.81 -23.22
C ALA A 390 17.62 37.41 -23.67
N MET A 391 18.71 36.61 -23.64
CA MET A 391 20.03 37.04 -24.15
C MET A 391 20.06 37.22 -25.67
N LEU A 392 19.23 36.47 -26.38
CA LEU A 392 19.15 36.53 -27.86
C LEU A 392 18.21 37.63 -28.39
N GLN A 393 17.43 38.31 -27.48
CA GLN A 393 16.60 39.43 -27.91
C GLN A 393 17.50 40.62 -28.22
N PRO A 394 17.43 41.23 -29.45
CA PRO A 394 18.16 42.42 -29.75
C PRO A 394 17.72 43.53 -28.80
N ALA A 395 18.70 44.31 -28.29
CA ALA A 395 18.40 45.50 -27.48
C ALA A 395 17.45 46.38 -28.27
N ARG A 396 16.23 46.59 -27.75
CA ARG A 396 15.31 47.57 -28.33
C ARG A 396 16.02 48.94 -28.27
N ALA A 397 16.44 49.41 -29.42
CA ALA A 397 16.95 50.77 -29.54
C ALA A 397 15.87 51.71 -28.97
N SER A 398 16.19 52.37 -27.86
CA SER A 398 15.40 53.48 -27.36
C SER A 398 15.45 54.57 -28.41
N ALA A 399 14.35 54.79 -29.11
CA ALA A 399 14.21 55.98 -29.97
C ALA A 399 14.36 57.23 -29.11
N PRO A 400 15.26 58.17 -29.44
CA PRO A 400 15.34 59.44 -28.76
C PRO A 400 14.07 60.26 -29.10
N THR A 401 13.40 60.74 -28.06
CA THR A 401 12.34 61.75 -28.15
C THR A 401 12.91 63.12 -28.46
#